data_04dcc9fd6343d68addf7e898eeaeb563
#
_entry.id   04dcc9fd6343d68addf7e898eeaeb563
#
_cell.length_a   1.000
_cell.length_b   1.000
_cell.length_c   1.000
_cell.angle_alpha   90.00
_cell.angle_beta   90.00
_cell.angle_gamma   90.00
#
_symmetry.space_group_name_H-M   'P 1'
#
loop_
_entity.id
_entity.type
_entity.pdbx_description
1 polymer ?
#
loop_
_entity_poly.entity_id
_entity_poly.type
_entity_poly.pdbx_seq_one_letter_code
_entity_poly.pdbx_strand_id
1 'polypeptide(L)'
;VELRALARRSPAGSVLPSESELSTEYGASRVTIRRALELVRDDGLIAARQGFGWFVATEPVPQSLESLATIESHVEGVGKLSERKIEEFAYESAPGRVERVLGVDQVLRVKRVNLADGEPFAVVTVWCPAELGAHLSRKDVERRPFYELLDVELRGATQTIGADLVGETDARLLGVPTGSPVLRCQRITTDDSGQAVLVSEHLFPAHRTEFVVDLPQAEPSMTPRGLRIVD
;
A
#
# COMPACT_ATOMS: atom_id res chain seq x y z
N VAL A 1 -24.69 21.71 4.27
CA VAL A 1 -24.45 22.00 2.83
C VAL A 1 -22.94 21.99 2.56
N GLU A 2 -22.13 22.71 3.29
CA GLU A 2 -20.70 22.92 3.03
C GLU A 2 -19.84 21.64 3.15
N LEU A 3 -20.05 20.80 4.17
CA LEU A 3 -19.33 19.53 4.31
C LEU A 3 -19.66 18.53 3.19
N ARG A 4 -20.89 18.54 2.65
CA ARG A 4 -21.22 17.75 1.46
C ARG A 4 -20.48 18.27 0.21
N ALA A 5 -20.35 19.59 0.08
CA ALA A 5 -19.57 20.19 -1.00
C ALA A 5 -18.08 19.89 -0.86
N LEU A 6 -17.55 19.93 0.37
CA LEU A 6 -16.17 19.51 0.67
C LEU A 6 -15.95 18.05 0.26
N ALA A 7 -16.79 17.12 0.70
CA ALA A 7 -16.68 15.69 0.35
C ALA A 7 -16.70 15.46 -1.18
N ARG A 8 -17.61 16.15 -1.91
CA ARG A 8 -17.75 15.98 -3.36
C ARG A 8 -16.58 16.54 -4.18
N ARG A 9 -15.88 17.57 -3.68
CA ARG A 9 -14.70 18.16 -4.36
C ARG A 9 -13.38 17.51 -3.95
N SER A 10 -13.37 16.75 -2.87
CA SER A 10 -12.21 16.05 -2.39
C SER A 10 -12.07 14.70 -3.09
N PRO A 11 -10.85 14.26 -3.39
CA PRO A 11 -10.61 12.98 -4.06
C PRO A 11 -11.15 11.78 -3.27
N ALA A 12 -11.61 10.75 -3.96
CA ALA A 12 -12.10 9.53 -3.34
C ALA A 12 -11.00 8.89 -2.45
N GLY A 13 -11.35 8.56 -1.20
CA GLY A 13 -10.42 8.00 -0.21
C GLY A 13 -9.48 9.02 0.44
N SER A 14 -9.53 10.31 0.08
CA SER A 14 -8.75 11.33 0.78
C SER A 14 -9.27 11.58 2.20
N VAL A 15 -8.35 11.86 3.12
CA VAL A 15 -8.68 12.19 4.51
C VAL A 15 -9.22 13.61 4.57
N LEU A 16 -10.35 13.78 5.25
CA LEU A 16 -10.90 15.09 5.53
C LEU A 16 -10.19 15.74 6.72
N PRO A 17 -10.21 17.08 6.83
CA PRO A 17 -9.72 17.75 8.02
C PRO A 17 -10.40 17.20 9.29
N SER A 18 -9.66 17.20 10.40
CA SER A 18 -10.16 16.72 11.68
C SER A 18 -11.38 17.54 12.17
N GLU A 19 -12.18 16.97 13.06
CA GLU A 19 -13.32 17.68 13.67
C GLU A 19 -12.89 19.01 14.32
N SER A 20 -11.64 19.08 14.81
CA SER A 20 -11.07 20.29 15.40
C SER A 20 -10.77 21.35 14.36
N GLU A 21 -10.16 20.97 13.25
CA GLU A 21 -9.85 21.87 12.13
C GLU A 21 -11.13 22.38 11.49
N LEU A 22 -12.09 21.49 11.21
CA LEU A 22 -13.41 21.87 10.69
C LEU A 22 -14.19 22.77 11.66
N SER A 23 -14.08 22.53 13.00
CA SER A 23 -14.68 23.39 14.02
C SER A 23 -14.13 24.81 13.94
N THR A 24 -12.83 24.96 13.73
CA THR A 24 -12.16 26.26 13.56
C THR A 24 -12.54 26.92 12.25
N GLU A 25 -12.49 26.18 11.13
CA GLU A 25 -12.77 26.66 9.78
C GLU A 25 -14.20 27.19 9.63
N TYR A 26 -15.17 26.42 10.16
CA TYR A 26 -16.59 26.78 10.04
C TYR A 26 -17.17 27.54 11.23
N GLY A 27 -16.38 27.83 12.26
CA GLY A 27 -16.85 28.55 13.45
C GLY A 27 -17.96 27.83 14.21
N ALA A 28 -18.01 26.51 14.15
CA ALA A 28 -19.04 25.67 14.75
C ALA A 28 -18.48 24.77 15.85
N SER A 29 -19.30 24.37 16.84
CA SER A 29 -18.82 23.46 17.88
C SER A 29 -18.43 22.08 17.31
N ARG A 30 -17.47 21.38 17.94
CA ARG A 30 -17.09 20.02 17.54
C ARG A 30 -18.28 19.05 17.51
N VAL A 31 -19.23 19.22 18.42
CA VAL A 31 -20.47 18.41 18.45
C VAL A 31 -21.31 18.67 17.20
N THR A 32 -21.43 19.93 16.80
CA THR A 32 -22.15 20.31 15.56
C THR A 32 -21.45 19.76 14.33
N ILE A 33 -20.12 19.87 14.26
CA ILE A 33 -19.31 19.32 13.15
C ILE A 33 -19.48 17.81 13.06
N ARG A 34 -19.32 17.09 14.20
CA ARG A 34 -19.48 15.62 14.23
C ARG A 34 -20.86 15.20 13.74
N ARG A 35 -21.92 15.84 14.22
CA ARG A 35 -23.28 15.54 13.77
C ARG A 35 -23.49 15.82 12.28
N ALA A 36 -22.87 16.88 11.76
CA ALA A 36 -22.92 17.17 10.33
C ALA A 36 -22.15 16.16 9.49
N LEU A 37 -20.98 15.69 9.98
CA LEU A 37 -20.21 14.61 9.34
C LEU A 37 -20.98 13.28 9.37
N GLU A 38 -21.65 12.95 10.46
CA GLU A 38 -22.53 11.77 10.54
C GLU A 38 -23.62 11.79 9.46
N LEU A 39 -24.26 12.95 9.23
CA LEU A 39 -25.24 13.10 8.17
C LEU A 39 -24.63 12.92 6.76
N VAL A 40 -23.41 13.39 6.54
CA VAL A 40 -22.70 13.23 5.26
C VAL A 40 -22.27 11.77 5.07
N ARG A 41 -21.91 11.06 6.15
CA ARG A 41 -21.66 9.62 6.15
C ARG A 41 -22.92 8.83 5.81
N ASP A 42 -24.05 9.19 6.40
CA ASP A 42 -25.34 8.53 6.17
C ASP A 42 -25.83 8.72 4.71
N ASP A 43 -25.36 9.80 4.05
CA ASP A 43 -25.53 10.00 2.60
C ASP A 43 -24.55 9.14 1.76
N GLY A 44 -23.63 8.38 2.38
CA GLY A 44 -22.63 7.56 1.69
C GLY A 44 -21.46 8.32 1.07
N LEU A 45 -21.31 9.62 1.34
CA LEU A 45 -20.25 10.45 0.74
C LEU A 45 -18.92 10.36 1.49
N ILE A 46 -18.95 10.05 2.77
CA ILE A 46 -17.76 9.89 3.61
C ILE A 46 -17.89 8.67 4.50
N ALA A 47 -16.79 8.20 5.02
CA ALA A 47 -16.72 7.15 6.04
C ALA A 47 -15.83 7.60 7.20
N ALA A 48 -15.96 6.92 8.34
CA ALA A 48 -15.14 7.15 9.51
C ALA A 48 -14.49 5.84 9.96
N ARG A 49 -13.23 5.93 10.38
CA ARG A 49 -12.52 4.80 10.99
C ARG A 49 -11.79 5.27 12.25
N GLN A 50 -11.90 4.48 13.30
CA GLN A 50 -11.24 4.79 14.57
C GLN A 50 -9.72 4.87 14.38
N GLY A 51 -9.09 5.90 14.93
CA GLY A 51 -7.66 6.16 14.79
C GLY A 51 -7.23 6.78 13.46
N PHE A 52 -8.15 6.89 12.48
CA PHE A 52 -7.87 7.43 11.15
C PHE A 52 -8.63 8.75 10.88
N GLY A 53 -9.84 8.90 11.43
CA GLY A 53 -10.70 10.05 11.24
C GLY A 53 -11.74 9.85 10.13
N TRP A 54 -12.12 10.96 9.49
CA TRP A 54 -13.11 11.01 8.41
C TRP A 54 -12.41 11.05 7.06
N PHE A 55 -12.93 10.33 6.07
CA PHE A 55 -12.39 10.28 4.70
C PHE A 55 -13.51 10.16 3.68
N VAL A 56 -13.25 10.62 2.46
CA VAL A 56 -14.20 10.49 1.34
C VAL A 56 -14.44 9.01 1.05
N ALA A 57 -15.70 8.60 0.97
CA ALA A 57 -16.05 7.21 0.73
C ALA A 57 -15.44 6.72 -0.60
N THR A 58 -14.88 5.53 -0.58
CA THR A 58 -14.32 4.83 -1.74
C THR A 58 -14.52 3.34 -1.55
N GLU A 59 -14.69 2.63 -2.63
CA GLU A 59 -14.63 1.18 -2.59
C GLU A 59 -13.17 0.75 -2.39
N PRO A 60 -12.87 -0.14 -1.42
CA PRO A 60 -11.54 -0.71 -1.27
C PRO A 60 -11.09 -1.39 -2.57
N VAL A 61 -9.80 -1.28 -2.89
CA VAL A 61 -9.21 -2.03 -3.99
C VAL A 61 -8.84 -3.41 -3.48
N PRO A 62 -9.50 -4.48 -3.93
CA PRO A 62 -9.18 -5.83 -3.49
C PRO A 62 -7.81 -6.23 -4.00
N GLN A 63 -7.02 -6.90 -3.16
CA GLN A 63 -5.73 -7.48 -3.51
C GLN A 63 -5.85 -9.00 -3.42
N SER A 64 -5.66 -9.70 -4.54
CA SER A 64 -5.60 -11.17 -4.52
C SER A 64 -4.28 -11.65 -3.91
N LEU A 65 -4.36 -12.69 -3.09
CA LEU A 65 -3.20 -13.35 -2.50
C LEU A 65 -2.79 -14.61 -3.27
N GLU A 66 -3.52 -15.00 -4.30
CA GLU A 66 -3.36 -16.28 -5.00
C GLU A 66 -2.31 -16.24 -6.12
N SER A 67 -1.82 -15.06 -6.48
CA SER A 67 -0.85 -14.92 -7.57
C SER A 67 0.21 -13.86 -7.28
N LEU A 68 1.34 -13.92 -8.01
CA LEU A 68 2.36 -12.87 -8.06
C LEU A 68 1.90 -11.62 -8.84
N ALA A 69 0.59 -11.39 -8.90
CA ALA A 69 0.03 -10.25 -9.58
C ALA A 69 0.62 -8.93 -9.03
N THR A 70 0.82 -7.98 -9.92
CA THR A 70 1.32 -6.66 -9.57
C THR A 70 0.20 -5.80 -8.98
N ILE A 71 0.55 -4.78 -8.20
CA ILE A 71 -0.43 -3.78 -7.71
C ILE A 71 -1.20 -3.18 -8.88
N GLU A 72 -0.49 -2.90 -9.96
CA GLU A 72 -1.06 -2.31 -11.18
C GLU A 72 -2.16 -3.18 -11.77
N SER A 73 -1.93 -4.48 -11.90
CA SER A 73 -2.95 -5.40 -12.44
C SER A 73 -4.19 -5.48 -11.56
N HIS A 74 -4.06 -5.31 -10.24
CA HIS A 74 -5.21 -5.25 -9.35
C HIS A 74 -5.97 -3.93 -9.50
N VAL A 75 -5.27 -2.80 -9.61
CA VAL A 75 -5.88 -1.47 -9.83
C VAL A 75 -6.63 -1.43 -11.17
N GLU A 76 -6.00 -1.94 -12.23
CA GLU A 76 -6.60 -2.02 -13.56
C GLU A 76 -7.77 -3.02 -13.60
N GLY A 77 -7.67 -4.12 -12.85
CA GLY A 77 -8.73 -5.13 -12.72
C GLY A 77 -10.06 -4.58 -12.14
N VAL A 78 -9.99 -3.51 -11.36
CA VAL A 78 -11.17 -2.77 -10.88
C VAL A 78 -11.51 -1.55 -11.73
N GLY A 79 -10.94 -1.43 -12.94
CA GLY A 79 -11.24 -0.39 -13.91
C GLY A 79 -10.65 0.99 -13.60
N LYS A 80 -9.62 1.05 -12.74
CA LYS A 80 -8.93 2.29 -12.38
C LYS A 80 -7.65 2.47 -13.17
N LEU A 81 -7.27 3.73 -13.43
CA LEU A 81 -5.99 4.05 -14.04
C LEU A 81 -4.86 3.85 -13.02
N SER A 82 -3.87 3.03 -13.39
CA SER A 82 -2.69 2.77 -12.58
C SER A 82 -1.51 3.60 -13.04
N GLU A 83 -0.86 4.30 -12.11
CA GLU A 83 0.33 5.09 -12.35
C GLU A 83 1.41 4.77 -11.31
N ARG A 84 2.70 4.92 -11.70
CA ARG A 84 3.85 4.79 -10.80
C ARG A 84 4.66 6.08 -10.79
N LYS A 85 5.00 6.52 -9.59
CA LYS A 85 5.89 7.66 -9.39
C LYS A 85 7.09 7.20 -8.59
N ILE A 86 8.28 7.25 -9.21
CA ILE A 86 9.52 6.86 -8.54
C ILE A 86 9.97 8.01 -7.64
N GLU A 87 10.07 7.73 -6.36
CA GLU A 87 10.59 8.67 -5.36
C GLU A 87 12.11 8.53 -5.23
N GLU A 88 12.60 7.30 -5.08
CA GLU A 88 14.01 7.00 -4.90
C GLU A 88 14.48 5.88 -5.82
N PHE A 89 15.69 6.02 -6.35
CA PHE A 89 16.38 4.99 -7.13
C PHE A 89 17.87 5.12 -6.77
N ALA A 90 18.39 4.19 -5.98
CA ALA A 90 19.75 4.28 -5.44
C ALA A 90 20.39 2.91 -5.26
N TYR A 91 21.70 2.87 -5.46
CA TYR A 91 22.54 1.75 -5.02
C TYR A 91 23.07 2.08 -3.63
N GLU A 92 22.88 1.17 -2.69
CA GLU A 92 23.23 1.37 -1.30
C GLU A 92 23.61 0.06 -0.61
N SER A 93 24.19 0.17 0.60
CA SER A 93 24.40 -0.99 1.44
C SER A 93 23.05 -1.56 1.90
N ALA A 94 22.92 -2.88 1.81
CA ALA A 94 21.68 -3.56 2.15
C ALA A 94 21.32 -3.33 3.63
N PRO A 95 20.06 -2.93 3.96
CA PRO A 95 19.60 -2.96 5.33
C PRO A 95 19.74 -4.37 5.92
N GLY A 96 20.15 -4.51 7.17
CA GLY A 96 20.55 -5.81 7.74
C GLY A 96 19.50 -6.93 7.64
N ARG A 97 18.18 -6.58 7.57
CA ARG A 97 17.14 -7.57 7.28
C ARG A 97 17.15 -8.02 5.82
N VAL A 98 17.44 -7.10 4.88
CA VAL A 98 17.50 -7.36 3.43
C VAL A 98 18.76 -8.15 3.10
N GLU A 99 19.90 -7.76 3.69
CA GLU A 99 21.17 -8.48 3.59
C GLU A 99 21.04 -9.97 3.99
N ARG A 100 20.41 -10.23 5.14
CA ARG A 100 20.18 -11.62 5.60
C ARG A 100 19.33 -12.46 4.65
N VAL A 101 18.41 -11.83 3.92
CA VAL A 101 17.52 -12.52 2.98
C VAL A 101 18.16 -12.71 1.63
N LEU A 102 18.77 -11.65 1.08
CA LEU A 102 19.38 -11.67 -0.26
C LEU A 102 20.79 -12.26 -0.26
N GLY A 103 21.47 -12.29 0.90
CA GLY A 103 22.84 -12.77 1.02
C GLY A 103 23.90 -11.87 0.39
N VAL A 104 23.58 -10.58 0.17
CA VAL A 104 24.46 -9.58 -0.47
C VAL A 104 24.49 -8.29 0.35
N ASP A 105 25.62 -7.59 0.33
CA ASP A 105 25.85 -6.33 1.04
C ASP A 105 25.48 -5.08 0.22
N GLN A 106 25.38 -5.20 -1.11
CA GLN A 106 25.03 -4.09 -2.01
C GLN A 106 23.75 -4.39 -2.77
N VAL A 107 22.83 -3.45 -2.76
CA VAL A 107 21.51 -3.56 -3.40
C VAL A 107 21.17 -2.34 -4.22
N LEU A 108 20.39 -2.56 -5.27
CA LEU A 108 19.56 -1.51 -5.86
C LEU A 108 18.30 -1.39 -5.01
N ARG A 109 18.05 -0.20 -4.47
CA ARG A 109 16.82 0.16 -3.80
C ARG A 109 15.98 1.09 -4.66
N VAL A 110 14.72 0.73 -4.84
CA VAL A 110 13.73 1.57 -5.54
C VAL A 110 12.54 1.80 -4.63
N LYS A 111 12.23 3.06 -4.37
CA LYS A 111 11.03 3.47 -3.64
C LYS A 111 10.09 4.21 -4.58
N ARG A 112 8.82 3.84 -4.56
CA ARG A 112 7.81 4.42 -5.44
C ARG A 112 6.46 4.57 -4.75
N VAL A 113 5.66 5.48 -5.28
CA VAL A 113 4.24 5.58 -4.98
C VAL A 113 3.46 5.03 -6.16
N ASN A 114 2.55 4.11 -5.89
CA ASN A 114 1.56 3.67 -6.85
C ASN A 114 0.28 4.49 -6.64
N LEU A 115 -0.28 4.99 -7.75
CA LEU A 115 -1.51 5.77 -7.73
C LEU A 115 -2.63 5.00 -8.43
N ALA A 116 -3.85 5.21 -7.98
CA ALA A 116 -5.08 4.73 -8.59
C ALA A 116 -5.97 5.94 -8.87
N ASP A 117 -6.25 6.23 -10.15
CA ASP A 117 -6.94 7.45 -10.58
C ASP A 117 -6.29 8.75 -10.06
N GLY A 118 -4.95 8.79 -10.04
CA GLY A 118 -4.16 9.92 -9.55
C GLY A 118 -4.02 10.00 -8.01
N GLU A 119 -4.71 9.14 -7.24
CA GLU A 119 -4.64 9.12 -5.79
C GLU A 119 -3.61 8.11 -5.26
N PRO A 120 -2.76 8.46 -4.28
CA PRO A 120 -1.81 7.55 -3.69
C PRO A 120 -2.51 6.32 -3.11
N PHE A 121 -2.10 5.14 -3.59
CA PHE A 121 -2.70 3.88 -3.21
C PHE A 121 -1.73 2.98 -2.40
N ALA A 122 -0.45 2.99 -2.77
CA ALA A 122 0.57 2.25 -2.03
C ALA A 122 1.93 2.95 -2.11
N VAL A 123 2.71 2.85 -1.06
CA VAL A 123 4.17 3.07 -1.09
C VAL A 123 4.84 1.71 -1.17
N VAL A 124 5.70 1.55 -2.16
CA VAL A 124 6.43 0.30 -2.39
C VAL A 124 7.92 0.57 -2.36
N THR A 125 8.65 -0.18 -1.55
CA THR A 125 10.10 -0.23 -1.58
C THR A 125 10.55 -1.61 -2.01
N VAL A 126 11.45 -1.66 -2.98
CA VAL A 126 11.99 -2.89 -3.56
C VAL A 126 13.50 -2.89 -3.41
N TRP A 127 14.06 -4.03 -3.06
CA TRP A 127 15.50 -4.27 -3.03
C TRP A 127 15.83 -5.50 -3.86
N CYS A 128 16.82 -5.41 -4.73
CA CYS A 128 17.44 -6.57 -5.40
C CYS A 128 18.97 -6.45 -5.30
N PRO A 129 19.72 -7.56 -5.48
CA PRO A 129 21.17 -7.50 -5.59
C PRO A 129 21.61 -6.42 -6.59
N ALA A 130 22.63 -5.63 -6.25
CA ALA A 130 23.10 -4.52 -7.10
C ALA A 130 23.51 -5.01 -8.50
N GLU A 131 24.13 -6.18 -8.58
CA GLU A 131 24.53 -6.80 -9.85
C GLU A 131 23.34 -7.12 -10.73
N LEU A 132 22.27 -7.69 -10.14
CA LEU A 132 21.03 -8.02 -10.86
C LEU A 132 20.30 -6.78 -11.37
N GLY A 133 20.38 -5.68 -10.62
CA GLY A 133 19.80 -4.39 -10.99
C GLY A 133 20.70 -3.49 -11.85
N ALA A 134 21.94 -3.88 -12.16
CA ALA A 134 22.96 -2.99 -12.74
C ALA A 134 22.59 -2.40 -14.13
N HIS A 135 21.78 -3.10 -14.89
CA HIS A 135 21.29 -2.67 -16.22
C HIS A 135 20.01 -1.81 -16.15
N LEU A 136 19.40 -1.66 -14.97
CA LEU A 136 18.13 -0.95 -14.82
C LEU A 136 18.36 0.56 -14.68
N SER A 137 17.46 1.32 -15.27
CA SER A 137 17.36 2.75 -15.08
C SER A 137 16.08 3.13 -14.33
N ARG A 138 16.06 4.36 -13.75
CA ARG A 138 14.86 4.94 -13.15
C ARG A 138 13.65 4.90 -14.11
N LYS A 139 13.90 5.18 -15.40
CA LYS A 139 12.87 5.20 -16.44
C LYS A 139 12.28 3.81 -16.71
N ASP A 140 13.10 2.76 -16.60
CA ASP A 140 12.62 1.40 -16.82
C ASP A 140 11.64 0.98 -15.72
N VAL A 141 12.01 1.19 -14.44
CA VAL A 141 11.18 0.84 -13.28
C VAL A 141 9.93 1.73 -13.14
N GLU A 142 9.91 2.90 -13.76
CA GLU A 142 8.73 3.75 -13.86
C GLU A 142 7.71 3.19 -14.86
N ARG A 143 8.18 2.59 -15.95
CA ARG A 143 7.34 2.15 -17.07
C ARG A 143 6.87 0.70 -16.96
N ARG A 144 7.70 -0.17 -16.38
CA ARG A 144 7.47 -1.62 -16.36
C ARG A 144 7.52 -2.20 -14.93
N PRO A 145 6.77 -3.28 -14.66
CA PRO A 145 6.89 -4.00 -13.40
C PRO A 145 8.31 -4.52 -13.18
N PHE A 146 8.76 -4.50 -11.93
CA PHE A 146 10.11 -4.95 -11.57
C PHE A 146 10.38 -6.40 -11.99
N TYR A 147 9.36 -7.27 -11.90
CA TYR A 147 9.43 -8.68 -12.29
C TYR A 147 9.75 -8.92 -13.77
N GLU A 148 9.37 -7.97 -14.64
CA GLU A 148 9.63 -8.04 -16.06
C GLU A 148 11.00 -7.48 -16.48
N LEU A 149 11.67 -6.82 -15.55
CA LEU A 149 12.92 -6.11 -15.79
C LEU A 149 14.15 -6.93 -15.36
N LEU A 150 13.96 -7.88 -14.44
CA LEU A 150 15.04 -8.72 -13.97
C LEU A 150 15.30 -9.84 -14.97
N ASP A 151 16.57 -10.01 -15.35
CA ASP A 151 17.02 -11.10 -16.21
C ASP A 151 17.22 -12.40 -15.39
N VAL A 152 16.13 -12.84 -14.75
CA VAL A 152 16.08 -14.04 -13.93
C VAL A 152 14.69 -14.66 -13.96
N GLU A 153 14.62 -15.98 -14.06
CA GLU A 153 13.35 -16.70 -14.01
C GLU A 153 12.83 -16.77 -12.57
N LEU A 154 11.65 -16.19 -12.34
CA LEU A 154 11.03 -16.14 -11.01
C LEU A 154 10.13 -17.35 -10.82
N ARG A 155 10.35 -18.08 -9.72
CA ARG A 155 9.58 -19.29 -9.40
C ARG A 155 8.39 -19.03 -8.50
N GLY A 156 8.54 -18.16 -7.52
CA GLY A 156 7.51 -17.91 -6.53
C GLY A 156 7.88 -16.85 -5.51
N ALA A 157 6.99 -16.64 -4.56
CA ALA A 157 7.26 -15.72 -3.45
C ALA A 157 6.58 -16.16 -2.17
N THR A 158 7.17 -15.74 -1.04
CA THR A 158 6.50 -15.75 0.28
C THR A 158 6.07 -14.33 0.61
N GLN A 159 4.81 -14.15 0.95
CA GLN A 159 4.26 -12.88 1.37
C GLN A 159 3.80 -12.95 2.83
N THR A 160 4.23 -11.98 3.62
CA THR A 160 3.78 -11.77 5.00
C THR A 160 2.98 -10.49 5.06
N ILE A 161 1.80 -10.53 5.66
CA ILE A 161 0.93 -9.38 5.84
C ILE A 161 0.80 -9.09 7.32
N GLY A 162 1.00 -7.85 7.71
CA GLY A 162 0.85 -7.34 9.07
C GLY A 162 0.18 -5.97 9.07
N ALA A 163 -0.13 -5.48 10.25
CA ALA A 163 -0.58 -4.11 10.47
C ALA A 163 0.55 -3.29 11.08
N ASP A 164 0.60 -2.00 10.74
CA ASP A 164 1.58 -1.06 11.27
C ASP A 164 1.00 0.35 11.33
N LEU A 165 1.72 1.27 11.96
CA LEU A 165 1.42 2.71 11.92
C LEU A 165 2.42 3.40 11.01
N VAL A 166 1.93 4.15 10.04
CA VAL A 166 2.79 4.81 9.04
C VAL A 166 3.62 5.92 9.67
N GLY A 167 4.93 5.93 9.36
CA GLY A 167 5.85 7.00 9.73
C GLY A 167 5.66 8.26 8.87
N GLU A 168 6.23 9.37 9.30
CA GLU A 168 6.04 10.70 8.68
C GLU A 168 6.32 10.74 7.17
N THR A 169 7.43 10.15 6.74
CA THR A 169 7.83 10.18 5.32
C THR A 169 6.83 9.45 4.43
N ASP A 170 6.44 8.23 4.81
CA ASP A 170 5.50 7.43 4.03
C ASP A 170 4.06 7.95 4.15
N ALA A 171 3.70 8.55 5.28
CA ALA A 171 2.42 9.21 5.46
C ALA A 171 2.21 10.34 4.45
N ARG A 172 3.26 11.18 4.24
CA ARG A 172 3.23 12.23 3.20
C ARG A 172 3.06 11.66 1.80
N LEU A 173 3.75 10.58 1.48
CA LEU A 173 3.65 9.92 0.18
C LEU A 173 2.28 9.28 -0.05
N LEU A 174 1.65 8.77 1.00
CA LEU A 174 0.31 8.17 0.96
C LEU A 174 -0.83 9.20 1.07
N GLY A 175 -0.52 10.46 1.35
CA GLY A 175 -1.55 11.48 1.58
C GLY A 175 -2.40 11.24 2.83
N VAL A 176 -1.83 10.63 3.88
CA VAL A 176 -2.52 10.31 5.12
C VAL A 176 -1.81 10.94 6.33
N PRO A 177 -2.49 11.15 7.48
CA PRO A 177 -1.84 11.60 8.70
C PRO A 177 -0.75 10.63 9.18
N THR A 178 0.33 11.16 9.76
CA THR A 178 1.34 10.35 10.45
C THR A 178 0.69 9.52 11.55
N GLY A 179 1.09 8.24 11.67
CA GLY A 179 0.48 7.31 12.63
C GLY A 179 -0.84 6.70 12.16
N SER A 180 -1.28 6.97 10.91
CA SER A 180 -2.43 6.27 10.35
C SER A 180 -2.15 4.77 10.22
N PRO A 181 -3.16 3.90 10.45
CA PRO A 181 -2.99 2.46 10.28
C PRO A 181 -2.78 2.11 8.80
N VAL A 182 -1.80 1.24 8.57
CA VAL A 182 -1.48 0.67 7.25
C VAL A 182 -1.44 -0.85 7.31
N LEU A 183 -1.75 -1.50 6.20
CA LEU A 183 -1.42 -2.90 5.97
C LEU A 183 -0.02 -2.94 5.37
N ARG A 184 0.89 -3.63 6.05
CA ARG A 184 2.27 -3.82 5.60
C ARG A 184 2.43 -5.22 5.03
N CYS A 185 2.79 -5.30 3.75
CA CYS A 185 3.09 -6.55 3.09
C CYS A 185 4.58 -6.63 2.80
N GLN A 186 5.23 -7.68 3.28
CA GLN A 186 6.60 -8.01 2.93
C GLN A 186 6.59 -9.21 2.01
N ARG A 187 7.28 -9.11 0.88
CA ARG A 187 7.37 -10.20 -0.10
C ARG A 187 8.83 -10.52 -0.37
N ILE A 188 9.16 -11.79 -0.32
CA ILE A 188 10.46 -12.36 -0.71
C ILE A 188 10.19 -13.20 -1.94
N THR A 189 10.78 -12.82 -3.07
CA THR A 189 10.63 -13.52 -4.35
C THR A 189 11.89 -14.33 -4.63
N THR A 190 11.71 -15.56 -5.08
CA THR A 190 12.80 -16.50 -5.35
C THR A 190 12.86 -16.86 -6.84
N ASP A 191 14.05 -17.17 -7.31
CA ASP A 191 14.31 -17.75 -8.62
C ASP A 191 14.00 -19.27 -8.66
N ASP A 192 14.30 -19.90 -9.80
CA ASP A 192 14.11 -21.32 -10.03
C ASP A 192 15.00 -22.21 -9.14
N SER A 193 16.17 -21.70 -8.67
CA SER A 193 17.04 -22.37 -7.72
C SER A 193 16.53 -22.29 -6.27
N GLY A 194 15.54 -21.44 -6.00
CA GLY A 194 15.01 -21.13 -4.68
C GLY A 194 15.79 -20.03 -3.94
N GLN A 195 16.75 -19.36 -4.61
CA GLN A 195 17.48 -18.23 -4.05
C GLN A 195 16.58 -16.98 -4.04
N ALA A 196 16.62 -16.21 -2.94
CA ALA A 196 15.95 -14.93 -2.87
C ALA A 196 16.63 -13.90 -3.79
N VAL A 197 15.88 -13.33 -4.72
CA VAL A 197 16.38 -12.35 -5.71
C VAL A 197 15.74 -10.98 -5.56
N LEU A 198 14.61 -10.92 -4.84
CA LEU A 198 13.88 -9.67 -4.64
C LEU A 198 13.23 -9.65 -3.26
N VAL A 199 13.42 -8.56 -2.54
CA VAL A 199 12.66 -8.24 -1.32
C VAL A 199 11.84 -7.00 -1.61
N SER A 200 10.56 -7.01 -1.26
CA SER A 200 9.73 -5.82 -1.37
C SER A 200 8.90 -5.59 -0.10
N GLU A 201 8.69 -4.34 0.20
CA GLU A 201 7.77 -3.88 1.24
C GLU A 201 6.74 -2.96 0.63
N HIS A 202 5.47 -3.23 0.93
CA HIS A 202 4.33 -2.48 0.44
C HIS A 202 3.57 -1.96 1.65
N LEU A 203 3.29 -0.67 1.66
CA LEU A 203 2.46 -0.02 2.66
C LEU A 203 1.19 0.47 2.01
N PHE A 204 0.06 -0.06 2.47
CA PHE A 204 -1.26 0.29 1.96
C PHE A 204 -2.07 1.00 3.05
N PRO A 205 -2.71 2.13 2.77
CA PRO A 205 -3.66 2.74 3.70
C PRO A 205 -4.77 1.74 4.05
N ALA A 206 -4.92 1.40 5.34
CA ALA A 206 -5.83 0.35 5.78
C ALA A 206 -7.31 0.63 5.49
N HIS A 207 -7.68 1.90 5.26
CA HIS A 207 -9.06 2.30 4.93
C HIS A 207 -9.40 2.16 3.45
N ARG A 208 -8.39 1.92 2.57
CA ARG A 208 -8.53 1.85 1.12
C ARG A 208 -8.15 0.48 0.55
N THR A 209 -7.76 -0.47 1.38
CA THR A 209 -7.20 -1.74 0.92
C THR A 209 -7.81 -2.91 1.68
N GLU A 210 -8.19 -3.92 0.96
CA GLU A 210 -8.61 -5.23 1.48
C GLU A 210 -7.81 -6.32 0.78
N PHE A 211 -7.42 -7.36 1.54
CA PHE A 211 -6.85 -8.58 0.97
C PHE A 211 -7.94 -9.62 0.89
N VAL A 212 -8.19 -10.10 -0.33
CA VAL A 212 -9.21 -11.12 -0.60
C VAL A 212 -8.54 -12.43 -0.96
N VAL A 213 -8.96 -13.50 -0.29
CA VAL A 213 -8.53 -14.87 -0.57
C VAL A 213 -9.77 -15.73 -0.75
N ASP A 214 -9.89 -16.37 -1.88
CA ASP A 214 -10.90 -17.39 -2.09
C ASP A 214 -10.40 -18.71 -1.51
N LEU A 215 -11.07 -19.17 -0.46
CA LEU A 215 -10.75 -20.45 0.18
C LEU A 215 -11.59 -21.54 -0.49
N PRO A 216 -10.98 -22.53 -1.17
CA PRO A 216 -11.71 -23.67 -1.68
C PRO A 216 -12.33 -24.47 -0.51
N GLN A 217 -13.39 -25.22 -0.80
CA GLN A 217 -14.12 -26.01 0.19
C GLN A 217 -13.15 -26.82 1.04
N ALA A 218 -13.30 -26.74 2.35
CA ALA A 218 -12.35 -27.29 3.31
C ALA A 218 -12.12 -28.78 3.11
N GLU A 219 -10.93 -29.17 2.66
CA GLU A 219 -10.41 -30.48 3.03
C GLU A 219 -10.07 -30.42 4.54
N PRO A 220 -10.35 -31.47 5.32
CA PRO A 220 -10.03 -31.49 6.73
C PRO A 220 -8.50 -31.47 6.91
N SER A 221 -7.91 -30.28 6.91
CA SER A 221 -6.50 -30.06 7.19
C SER A 221 -6.33 -29.82 8.69
N MET A 222 -5.64 -30.72 9.35
CA MET A 222 -5.38 -30.66 10.79
C MET A 222 -4.25 -29.71 11.19
N THR A 223 -3.70 -28.95 10.25
CA THR A 223 -2.59 -28.02 10.54
C THR A 223 -2.96 -26.62 10.08
N PRO A 224 -3.09 -25.62 10.98
CA PRO A 224 -3.29 -24.24 10.60
C PRO A 224 -2.05 -23.72 9.83
N ARG A 225 -2.19 -23.52 8.53
CA ARG A 225 -1.18 -22.86 7.70
C ARG A 225 -1.54 -21.38 7.59
N GLY A 226 -0.59 -20.52 7.89
CA GLY A 226 -0.72 -19.09 7.59
C GLY A 226 -0.88 -18.15 8.79
N LEU A 227 -1.12 -18.63 10.01
CA LEU A 227 -1.10 -17.77 11.21
C LEU A 227 0.20 -17.98 11.98
N ARG A 228 0.91 -16.89 12.26
CA ARG A 228 2.09 -16.88 13.14
C ARG A 228 1.87 -15.86 14.25
N ILE A 229 2.08 -16.27 15.51
CA ILE A 229 2.19 -15.34 16.63
C ILE A 229 3.62 -14.78 16.60
N VAL A 230 3.76 -13.48 16.66
CA VAL A 230 5.04 -12.75 16.77
C VAL A 230 5.11 -12.12 18.16
N ASP A 231 6.21 -12.38 18.87
CA ASP A 231 6.52 -11.80 20.18
C ASP A 231 7.23 -10.45 20.00
#